data_589cf2117222d034c317b18bd484e734
#
_entry.id   589cf2117222d034c317b18bd484e734
#
_cell.length_a   1.000
_cell.length_b   1.000
_cell.length_c   1.000
_cell.angle_alpha   90.00
_cell.angle_beta   90.00
_cell.angle_gamma   90.00
#
_symmetry.space_group_name_H-M   'P 1'
#
loop_
_entity.id
_entity.type
_entity.pdbx_description
1 polymer ?
#
loop_
_entity_poly.entity_id
_entity_poly.type
_entity_poly.pdbx_seq_one_letter_code
_entity_poly.pdbx_strand_id
1 'polypeptide(L)'
;MHCSKGAGRKVRAFIHRRIMTKLKYILTDCTDPAKNLAVEEYLTFRADPDEVTMYLWQNANTVVIGRNQNPWKECRLEEMAEGGCTLARRVSGGGAVYHDLGNLNFTFIAQEGLYDVAKQTEVILRAVQILGIHAEKNGRNDLTIDGKKFSGHAYFKRGKYCYHHGTIMMDVNRDVLSRYLNVSTAKLKSKGVDSVRSRVTNLTEFRPELTLKEVEDALIQAFGEVYQGAPVEEPLPSIEDPDVRALYDRYRSDEWRLGRRIPFDVEIDNRLDFGSITIQLHVVGGVIQEAKIYSDSLETDVFPEIEELLKGAAYKKANLSGLDLNQFETEEEQAIAAKVIEQIT
;
A
#
# COMPACT_ATOMS: atom_id res chain seq x y z
N MET A 1 -42.88 45.00 47.19
CA MET A 1 -42.61 45.23 45.74
C MET A 1 -41.17 44.86 45.46
N HIS A 2 -40.92 43.72 44.94
CA HIS A 2 -39.61 43.39 44.37
C HIS A 2 -39.85 42.50 43.14
N CYS A 3 -39.57 43.07 41.99
CA CYS A 3 -39.72 42.46 40.67
C CYS A 3 -38.45 41.71 40.34
N SER A 4 -38.49 40.38 40.24
CA SER A 4 -37.37 39.53 39.77
C SER A 4 -37.47 39.34 38.27
N LYS A 5 -36.53 39.91 37.54
CA LYS A 5 -36.34 39.69 36.09
C LYS A 5 -35.73 38.32 35.84
N GLY A 6 -36.48 37.44 35.23
CA GLY A 6 -36.00 36.15 34.70
C GLY A 6 -35.10 36.36 33.48
N ALA A 7 -33.84 35.92 33.58
CA ALA A 7 -32.91 35.86 32.46
C ALA A 7 -33.16 34.62 31.61
N GLY A 8 -33.78 34.79 30.44
CA GLY A 8 -33.95 33.74 29.46
C GLY A 8 -32.63 33.36 28.83
N ARG A 9 -32.08 32.20 29.20
CA ARG A 9 -30.95 31.57 28.51
C ARG A 9 -31.43 31.08 27.13
N LYS A 10 -31.04 31.81 26.08
CA LYS A 10 -31.15 31.29 24.69
C LYS A 10 -30.16 30.15 24.51
N VAL A 11 -30.68 28.93 24.53
CA VAL A 11 -29.94 27.77 24.09
C VAL A 11 -29.77 27.89 22.56
N ARG A 12 -28.58 28.25 22.12
CA ARG A 12 -28.21 28.13 20.70
C ARG A 12 -28.10 26.63 20.36
N ALA A 13 -29.12 26.12 19.71
CA ALA A 13 -29.03 24.81 19.05
C ALA A 13 -27.97 24.89 17.94
N PHE A 14 -26.80 24.33 18.19
CA PHE A 14 -25.83 24.04 17.12
C PHE A 14 -26.45 22.96 16.23
N ILE A 15 -27.08 23.37 15.14
CA ILE A 15 -27.46 22.46 14.06
C ILE A 15 -26.12 22.02 13.44
N HIS A 16 -25.59 20.86 13.85
CA HIS A 16 -24.57 20.17 13.10
C HIS A 16 -25.19 19.79 11.76
N ARG A 17 -24.98 20.61 10.75
CA ARG A 17 -25.21 20.23 9.36
C ARG A 17 -24.32 19.01 9.15
N ARG A 18 -24.93 17.83 9.11
CA ARG A 18 -24.25 16.59 8.69
C ARG A 18 -23.81 16.85 7.26
N ILE A 19 -22.55 17.23 7.05
CA ILE A 19 -21.96 17.35 5.71
C ILE A 19 -22.04 15.94 5.17
N MET A 20 -22.84 15.74 4.12
CA MET A 20 -22.91 14.44 3.47
C MET A 20 -21.59 14.19 2.76
N THR A 21 -20.95 13.08 3.08
CA THR A 21 -19.72 12.64 2.40
C THR A 21 -20.00 12.48 0.92
N LYS A 22 -19.25 13.17 0.08
CA LYS A 22 -19.30 12.99 -1.38
C LYS A 22 -18.58 11.69 -1.73
N LEU A 23 -19.23 10.87 -2.54
CA LEU A 23 -18.65 9.63 -3.03
C LEU A 23 -18.33 9.78 -4.51
N LYS A 24 -17.09 9.57 -4.87
CA LYS A 24 -16.61 9.62 -6.25
C LYS A 24 -16.00 8.27 -6.64
N TYR A 25 -16.13 7.90 -7.90
CA TYR A 25 -15.37 6.80 -8.44
C TYR A 25 -14.76 7.15 -9.79
N ILE A 26 -13.64 6.53 -10.11
CA ILE A 26 -12.89 6.71 -11.35
C ILE A 26 -12.57 5.33 -11.90
N LEU A 27 -12.88 5.13 -13.16
CA LEU A 27 -12.52 3.93 -13.93
C LEU A 27 -11.45 4.30 -14.98
N THR A 28 -10.64 3.33 -15.34
CA THR A 28 -9.66 3.50 -16.42
C THR A 28 -9.43 2.19 -17.17
N ASP A 29 -9.30 2.28 -18.48
CA ASP A 29 -8.82 1.22 -19.37
C ASP A 29 -7.28 1.24 -19.54
N CYS A 30 -6.60 2.21 -18.90
CA CYS A 30 -5.16 2.30 -18.93
C CYS A 30 -4.52 1.16 -18.13
N THR A 31 -3.58 0.46 -18.76
CA THR A 31 -2.86 -0.66 -18.14
C THR A 31 -1.37 -0.38 -17.87
N ASP A 32 -0.94 0.88 -18.07
CA ASP A 32 0.42 1.34 -17.76
C ASP A 32 0.57 1.58 -16.24
N PRO A 33 1.39 0.78 -15.53
CA PRO A 33 1.55 0.89 -14.09
C PRO A 33 2.09 2.25 -13.63
N ALA A 34 2.94 2.90 -14.42
CA ALA A 34 3.50 4.20 -14.06
C ALA A 34 2.43 5.29 -14.10
N LYS A 35 1.53 5.24 -15.11
CA LYS A 35 0.41 6.17 -15.20
C LYS A 35 -0.60 5.95 -14.09
N ASN A 36 -0.95 4.70 -13.82
CA ASN A 36 -1.92 4.36 -12.79
C ASN A 36 -1.44 4.78 -11.39
N LEU A 37 -0.17 4.53 -11.06
CA LEU A 37 0.42 4.96 -9.78
C LEU A 37 0.58 6.49 -9.70
N ALA A 38 0.87 7.16 -10.82
CA ALA A 38 0.93 8.62 -10.88
C ALA A 38 -0.44 9.25 -10.59
N VAL A 39 -1.50 8.70 -11.20
CA VAL A 39 -2.89 9.13 -10.95
C VAL A 39 -3.29 8.86 -9.51
N GLU A 40 -2.98 7.69 -8.96
CA GLU A 40 -3.25 7.34 -7.55
C GLU A 40 -2.65 8.38 -6.60
N GLU A 41 -1.37 8.70 -6.78
CA GLU A 41 -0.68 9.70 -5.93
C GLU A 41 -1.22 11.11 -6.15
N TYR A 42 -1.48 11.50 -7.40
CA TYR A 42 -2.07 12.79 -7.73
C TYR A 42 -3.43 13.01 -7.06
N LEU A 43 -4.33 12.03 -7.15
CA LEU A 43 -5.64 12.05 -6.50
C LEU A 43 -5.50 12.12 -4.98
N THR A 44 -4.56 11.37 -4.41
CA THR A 44 -4.34 11.32 -2.97
C THR A 44 -4.03 12.69 -2.40
N PHE A 45 -3.08 13.41 -2.98
CA PHE A 45 -2.69 14.74 -2.47
C PHE A 45 -3.66 15.87 -2.83
N ARG A 46 -4.72 15.56 -3.58
CA ARG A 46 -5.82 16.49 -3.93
C ARG A 46 -7.16 16.10 -3.32
N ALA A 47 -7.19 15.09 -2.44
CA ALA A 47 -8.43 14.69 -1.78
C ALA A 47 -9.04 15.83 -0.95
N ASP A 48 -10.33 16.06 -1.11
CA ASP A 48 -11.09 17.03 -0.34
C ASP A 48 -11.50 16.46 1.05
N PRO A 49 -11.69 17.29 2.07
CA PRO A 49 -11.99 16.83 3.42
C PRO A 49 -13.38 16.21 3.58
N ASP A 50 -14.30 16.42 2.65
CA ASP A 50 -15.68 15.91 2.66
C ASP A 50 -15.94 14.83 1.59
N GLU A 51 -14.86 14.23 1.06
CA GLU A 51 -14.89 13.33 -0.09
C GLU A 51 -14.18 11.99 0.17
N VAL A 52 -14.75 10.91 -0.36
CA VAL A 52 -14.08 9.61 -0.51
C VAL A 52 -14.11 9.23 -1.98
N THR A 53 -12.95 9.02 -2.57
CA THR A 53 -12.80 8.60 -3.97
C THR A 53 -12.37 7.14 -4.05
N MET A 54 -13.07 6.34 -4.87
CA MET A 54 -12.67 4.99 -5.24
C MET A 54 -12.12 4.99 -6.66
N TYR A 55 -10.86 4.59 -6.82
CA TYR A 55 -10.19 4.46 -8.12
C TYR A 55 -10.00 2.98 -8.44
N LEU A 56 -10.51 2.53 -9.59
CA LEU A 56 -10.40 1.15 -10.07
C LEU A 56 -9.52 1.11 -11.32
N TRP A 57 -8.53 0.21 -11.34
CA TRP A 57 -7.50 0.19 -12.38
C TRP A 57 -6.81 -1.18 -12.49
N GLN A 58 -6.22 -1.45 -13.64
CA GLN A 58 -5.48 -2.67 -13.93
C GLN A 58 -4.07 -2.36 -14.44
N ASN A 59 -3.14 -3.28 -14.25
CA ASN A 59 -1.82 -3.24 -14.89
C ASN A 59 -1.64 -4.47 -15.76
N ALA A 60 -1.06 -4.28 -16.95
CA ALA A 60 -0.65 -5.40 -17.79
C ALA A 60 0.73 -5.90 -17.37
N ASN A 61 0.88 -7.23 -17.20
CA ASN A 61 2.15 -7.95 -17.02
C ASN A 61 3.19 -7.14 -16.17
N THR A 62 2.89 -6.88 -14.91
CA THR A 62 3.66 -5.99 -14.04
C THR A 62 3.97 -6.66 -12.70
N VAL A 63 5.22 -6.54 -12.23
CA VAL A 63 5.54 -6.75 -10.82
C VAL A 63 5.56 -5.38 -10.13
N VAL A 64 4.76 -5.22 -9.07
CA VAL A 64 4.73 -4.02 -8.24
C VAL A 64 5.37 -4.33 -6.90
N ILE A 65 6.48 -3.66 -6.59
CA ILE A 65 7.17 -3.77 -5.30
C ILE A 65 6.75 -2.65 -4.36
N GLY A 66 6.83 -2.90 -3.05
CA GLY A 66 6.64 -1.89 -2.01
C GLY A 66 7.78 -0.86 -2.00
N ARG A 67 7.52 0.30 -1.37
CA ARG A 67 8.42 1.46 -1.35
C ARG A 67 9.86 1.12 -0.97
N ASN A 68 10.03 0.33 0.07
CA ASN A 68 11.35 0.02 0.64
C ASN A 68 11.89 -1.36 0.26
N GLN A 69 11.26 -2.07 -0.69
CA GLN A 69 11.75 -3.38 -1.10
C GLN A 69 12.98 -3.29 -2.01
N ASN A 70 13.83 -4.30 -1.88
CA ASN A 70 15.01 -4.49 -2.72
C ASN A 70 14.61 -5.22 -4.02
N PRO A 71 14.59 -4.56 -5.19
CA PRO A 71 14.13 -5.19 -6.43
C PRO A 71 15.01 -6.39 -6.83
N TRP A 72 16.30 -6.35 -6.54
CA TRP A 72 17.23 -7.45 -6.89
C TRP A 72 17.07 -8.70 -6.00
N LYS A 73 16.57 -8.53 -4.77
CA LYS A 73 16.23 -9.66 -3.88
C LYS A 73 14.81 -10.17 -4.11
N GLU A 74 13.87 -9.29 -4.45
CA GLU A 74 12.44 -9.63 -4.57
C GLU A 74 12.05 -10.14 -5.95
N CYS A 75 12.78 -9.74 -7.01
CA CYS A 75 12.40 -9.97 -8.39
C CYS A 75 13.50 -10.70 -9.20
N ARG A 76 13.09 -11.48 -10.16
CA ARG A 76 13.95 -12.05 -11.19
C ARG A 76 13.95 -11.11 -12.39
N LEU A 77 14.80 -10.07 -12.32
CA LEU A 77 14.79 -8.96 -13.27
C LEU A 77 15.12 -9.40 -14.71
N GLU A 78 15.98 -10.40 -14.88
CA GLU A 78 16.33 -10.95 -16.20
C GLU A 78 15.13 -11.66 -16.84
N GLU A 79 14.46 -12.57 -16.10
CA GLU A 79 13.26 -13.25 -16.58
C GLU A 79 12.09 -12.27 -16.81
N MET A 80 12.00 -11.19 -16.03
CA MET A 80 11.03 -10.13 -16.27
C MET A 80 11.30 -9.41 -17.60
N ALA A 81 12.56 -9.06 -17.87
CA ALA A 81 12.94 -8.40 -19.12
C ALA A 81 12.67 -9.30 -20.35
N GLU A 82 13.02 -10.58 -20.28
CA GLU A 82 12.74 -11.57 -21.34
C GLU A 82 11.24 -11.77 -21.57
N GLY A 83 10.44 -11.73 -20.50
CA GLY A 83 8.98 -11.89 -20.56
C GLY A 83 8.21 -10.61 -20.81
N GLY A 84 8.87 -9.47 -21.05
CA GLY A 84 8.24 -8.17 -21.23
C GLY A 84 7.46 -7.69 -19.99
N CYS A 85 7.87 -8.15 -18.79
CA CYS A 85 7.23 -7.79 -17.55
C CYS A 85 7.80 -6.48 -17.02
N THR A 86 6.93 -5.52 -16.69
CA THR A 86 7.32 -4.22 -16.16
C THR A 86 7.58 -4.30 -14.65
N LEU A 87 8.67 -3.71 -14.18
CA LEU A 87 8.87 -3.43 -12.76
C LEU A 87 8.27 -2.07 -12.42
N ALA A 88 7.44 -2.01 -11.40
CA ALA A 88 6.92 -0.78 -10.82
C ALA A 88 7.16 -0.74 -9.30
N ARG A 89 7.32 0.44 -8.73
CA ARG A 89 7.46 0.66 -7.28
C ARG A 89 6.36 1.60 -6.82
N ARG A 90 5.53 1.17 -5.86
CA ARG A 90 4.50 2.00 -5.25
C ARG A 90 5.05 2.77 -4.04
N VAL A 91 4.35 3.83 -3.59
CA VAL A 91 4.73 4.61 -2.40
C VAL A 91 4.30 3.95 -1.09
N SER A 92 3.33 3.04 -1.11
CA SER A 92 2.95 2.23 0.06
C SER A 92 3.95 1.11 0.34
N GLY A 93 3.89 0.57 1.55
CA GLY A 93 4.68 -0.58 1.96
C GLY A 93 4.14 -1.92 1.47
N GLY A 94 4.57 -2.97 2.16
CA GLY A 94 4.17 -4.35 1.86
C GLY A 94 5.07 -5.06 0.86
N GLY A 95 4.76 -6.34 0.59
CA GLY A 95 5.51 -7.22 -0.30
C GLY A 95 5.28 -6.98 -1.78
N ALA A 96 6.09 -7.64 -2.62
CA ALA A 96 5.95 -7.63 -4.06
C ALA A 96 4.70 -8.43 -4.50
N VAL A 97 4.00 -7.92 -5.51
CA VAL A 97 2.83 -8.54 -6.12
C VAL A 97 2.98 -8.56 -7.64
N TYR A 98 2.31 -9.52 -8.28
CA TYR A 98 2.21 -9.60 -9.73
C TYR A 98 0.81 -9.21 -10.18
N HIS A 99 0.74 -8.38 -11.21
CA HIS A 99 -0.49 -7.92 -11.85
C HIS A 99 -0.50 -8.33 -13.32
N ASP A 100 -1.59 -8.90 -13.76
CA ASP A 100 -2.01 -9.04 -15.16
C ASP A 100 -3.46 -8.55 -15.30
N LEU A 101 -4.05 -8.71 -16.46
CA LEU A 101 -5.44 -8.27 -16.70
C LEU A 101 -6.49 -9.13 -15.95
N GLY A 102 -6.07 -10.20 -15.29
CA GLY A 102 -6.90 -10.97 -14.35
C GLY A 102 -6.92 -10.37 -12.95
N ASN A 103 -6.16 -9.29 -12.69
CA ASN A 103 -6.15 -8.57 -11.41
C ASN A 103 -6.79 -7.18 -11.57
N LEU A 104 -7.79 -6.89 -10.74
CA LEU A 104 -8.30 -5.52 -10.57
C LEU A 104 -7.69 -4.90 -9.33
N ASN A 105 -7.17 -3.68 -9.45
CA ASN A 105 -6.75 -2.89 -8.30
C ASN A 105 -7.86 -1.93 -7.89
N PHE A 106 -8.00 -1.72 -6.60
CA PHE A 106 -8.82 -0.66 -6.03
C PHE A 106 -7.98 0.27 -5.17
N THR A 107 -8.35 1.54 -5.14
CA THR A 107 -7.77 2.53 -4.24
C THR A 107 -8.88 3.38 -3.66
N PHE A 108 -9.04 3.37 -2.32
CA PHE A 108 -9.88 4.32 -1.60
C PHE A 108 -9.02 5.47 -1.10
N ILE A 109 -9.34 6.67 -1.52
CA ILE A 109 -8.62 7.90 -1.22
C ILE A 109 -9.50 8.80 -0.36
N ALA A 110 -8.96 9.29 0.75
CA ALA A 110 -9.65 10.21 1.65
C ALA A 110 -8.65 11.03 2.48
N GLN A 111 -9.09 12.14 3.03
CA GLN A 111 -8.36 12.74 4.14
C GLN A 111 -8.65 11.97 5.45
N GLU A 112 -7.74 12.11 6.44
CA GLU A 112 -7.75 11.39 7.72
C GLU A 112 -9.12 11.35 8.42
N GLY A 113 -9.88 12.44 8.37
CA GLY A 113 -11.21 12.54 9.00
C GLY A 113 -12.28 11.63 8.39
N LEU A 114 -12.08 11.13 7.17
CA LEU A 114 -12.95 10.20 6.47
C LEU A 114 -12.27 8.86 6.16
N TYR A 115 -11.00 8.71 6.51
CA TYR A 115 -10.24 7.49 6.26
C TYR A 115 -10.63 6.39 7.25
N ASP A 116 -11.28 5.36 6.74
CA ASP A 116 -11.79 4.22 7.52
C ASP A 116 -11.53 2.91 6.78
N VAL A 117 -10.43 2.26 7.13
CA VAL A 117 -9.99 0.98 6.52
C VAL A 117 -11.02 -0.14 6.74
N ALA A 118 -11.70 -0.16 7.88
CA ALA A 118 -12.70 -1.18 8.16
C ALA A 118 -13.91 -1.04 7.21
N LYS A 119 -14.38 0.20 7.04
CA LYS A 119 -15.48 0.53 6.13
C LYS A 119 -15.09 0.29 4.66
N GLN A 120 -13.87 0.66 4.26
CA GLN A 120 -13.34 0.41 2.92
C GLN A 120 -13.19 -1.10 2.63
N THR A 121 -12.77 -1.87 3.62
CA THR A 121 -12.71 -3.33 3.52
C THR A 121 -14.11 -3.95 3.37
N GLU A 122 -15.10 -3.40 4.09
CA GLU A 122 -16.49 -3.83 3.98
C GLU A 122 -17.05 -3.61 2.57
N VAL A 123 -16.64 -2.55 1.86
CA VAL A 123 -17.01 -2.36 0.44
C VAL A 123 -16.57 -3.56 -0.41
N ILE A 124 -15.34 -4.03 -0.23
CA ILE A 124 -14.83 -5.17 -1.01
C ILE A 124 -15.59 -6.46 -0.67
N LEU A 125 -15.79 -6.72 0.62
CA LEU A 125 -16.56 -7.90 1.07
C LEU A 125 -18.00 -7.85 0.56
N ARG A 126 -18.65 -6.68 0.62
CA ARG A 126 -20.00 -6.49 0.12
C ARG A 126 -20.09 -6.67 -1.39
N ALA A 127 -19.12 -6.17 -2.16
CA ALA A 127 -19.06 -6.36 -3.61
C ALA A 127 -18.98 -7.85 -3.98
N VAL A 128 -18.09 -8.60 -3.32
CA VAL A 128 -17.95 -10.04 -3.54
C VAL A 128 -19.22 -10.79 -3.14
N GLN A 129 -19.91 -10.35 -2.08
CA GLN A 129 -21.21 -10.90 -1.67
C GLN A 129 -22.32 -10.62 -2.73
N ILE A 130 -22.34 -9.41 -3.33
CA ILE A 130 -23.26 -9.07 -4.43
C ILE A 130 -23.04 -10.02 -5.62
N LEU A 131 -21.78 -10.40 -5.88
CA LEU A 131 -21.43 -11.39 -6.91
C LEU A 131 -21.79 -12.84 -6.53
N GLY A 132 -22.40 -13.07 -5.36
CA GLY A 132 -22.81 -14.40 -4.90
C GLY A 132 -21.68 -15.23 -4.30
N ILE A 133 -20.53 -14.62 -4.00
CA ILE A 133 -19.37 -15.29 -3.40
C ILE A 133 -19.26 -14.90 -1.93
N HIS A 134 -19.00 -15.87 -1.05
CA HIS A 134 -18.81 -15.62 0.38
C HIS A 134 -17.33 -15.45 0.69
N ALA A 135 -16.94 -14.30 1.24
CA ALA A 135 -15.57 -13.96 1.59
C ALA A 135 -15.48 -13.41 3.03
N GLU A 136 -14.32 -13.52 3.63
CA GLU A 136 -14.05 -13.06 4.99
C GLU A 136 -12.70 -12.35 5.10
N LYS A 137 -12.54 -11.50 6.13
CA LYS A 137 -11.27 -10.88 6.46
C LYS A 137 -10.41 -11.86 7.25
N ASN A 138 -9.15 -12.02 6.84
CA ASN A 138 -8.19 -12.88 7.53
C ASN A 138 -6.87 -12.12 7.81
N GLY A 139 -6.48 -12.06 9.08
CA GLY A 139 -5.26 -11.36 9.49
C GLY A 139 -5.35 -9.84 9.34
N ARG A 140 -4.19 -9.21 9.08
CA ARG A 140 -4.07 -7.74 9.02
C ARG A 140 -4.59 -7.14 7.71
N ASN A 141 -4.29 -7.78 6.59
CA ASN A 141 -4.39 -7.17 5.25
C ASN A 141 -4.82 -8.15 4.14
N ASP A 142 -5.42 -9.27 4.48
CA ASP A 142 -5.87 -10.26 3.50
C ASP A 142 -7.38 -10.47 3.58
N LEU A 143 -8.03 -10.63 2.40
CA LEU A 143 -9.37 -11.17 2.28
C LEU A 143 -9.31 -12.57 1.66
N THR A 144 -10.10 -13.48 2.19
CA THR A 144 -10.04 -14.90 1.84
C THR A 144 -11.41 -15.46 1.48
N ILE A 145 -11.40 -16.47 0.61
CA ILE A 145 -12.52 -17.35 0.30
C ILE A 145 -12.04 -18.76 0.62
N ASP A 146 -12.74 -19.47 1.48
CA ASP A 146 -12.37 -20.82 1.96
C ASP A 146 -10.90 -20.87 2.47
N GLY A 147 -10.48 -19.82 3.18
CA GLY A 147 -9.13 -19.69 3.72
C GLY A 147 -8.03 -19.37 2.70
N LYS A 148 -8.34 -19.19 1.41
CA LYS A 148 -7.42 -18.80 0.35
C LYS A 148 -7.56 -17.32 0.03
N LYS A 149 -6.44 -16.61 -0.05
CA LYS A 149 -6.38 -15.18 -0.31
C LYS A 149 -6.79 -14.87 -1.76
N PHE A 150 -7.76 -13.95 -1.94
CA PHE A 150 -8.09 -13.38 -3.25
C PHE A 150 -7.78 -11.87 -3.33
N SER A 151 -7.55 -11.22 -2.20
CA SER A 151 -7.28 -9.80 -2.12
C SER A 151 -6.23 -9.51 -1.04
N GLY A 152 -5.27 -8.64 -1.36
CA GLY A 152 -4.25 -8.16 -0.45
C GLY A 152 -4.26 -6.64 -0.40
N HIS A 153 -4.01 -6.07 0.77
CA HIS A 153 -4.16 -4.64 1.03
C HIS A 153 -2.84 -4.01 1.47
N ALA A 154 -2.66 -2.73 1.12
CA ALA A 154 -1.61 -1.88 1.65
C ALA A 154 -2.17 -0.46 1.88
N TYR A 155 -1.45 0.32 2.67
CA TYR A 155 -1.92 1.59 3.17
C TYR A 155 -0.85 2.65 2.98
N PHE A 156 -1.29 3.90 2.87
CA PHE A 156 -0.42 5.06 2.81
C PHE A 156 -1.03 6.19 3.59
N LYS A 157 -0.21 6.87 4.38
CA LYS A 157 -0.59 8.09 5.08
C LYS A 157 0.58 9.07 5.05
N ARG A 158 0.30 10.31 4.65
CA ARG A 158 1.24 11.42 4.77
C ARG A 158 0.48 12.69 5.17
N GLY A 159 0.72 13.16 6.40
CA GLY A 159 -0.07 14.21 7.01
C GLY A 159 -1.54 13.81 7.04
N LYS A 160 -2.41 14.65 6.49
CA LYS A 160 -3.85 14.38 6.42
C LYS A 160 -4.29 13.49 5.25
N TYR A 161 -3.42 13.21 4.30
CA TYR A 161 -3.74 12.48 3.07
C TYR A 161 -3.51 10.99 3.26
N CYS A 162 -4.53 10.20 2.94
CA CYS A 162 -4.49 8.77 3.12
C CYS A 162 -5.04 8.04 1.89
N TYR A 163 -4.50 6.86 1.62
CA TYR A 163 -5.19 5.89 0.80
C TYR A 163 -5.05 4.47 1.35
N HIS A 164 -6.03 3.66 1.00
CA HIS A 164 -6.05 2.22 1.16
C HIS A 164 -6.22 1.60 -0.21
N HIS A 165 -5.25 0.86 -0.66
CA HIS A 165 -5.35 0.17 -1.93
C HIS A 165 -5.13 -1.34 -1.79
N GLY A 166 -5.52 -2.07 -2.80
CA GLY A 166 -5.34 -3.51 -2.83
C GLY A 166 -5.64 -4.11 -4.18
N THR A 167 -5.54 -5.44 -4.20
CA THR A 167 -5.74 -6.28 -5.37
C THR A 167 -7.03 -7.09 -5.21
N ILE A 168 -7.71 -7.38 -6.31
CA ILE A 168 -8.78 -8.38 -6.41
C ILE A 168 -8.36 -9.35 -7.51
N MET A 169 -8.02 -10.57 -7.11
CA MET A 169 -7.64 -11.63 -8.04
C MET A 169 -8.91 -12.20 -8.69
N MET A 170 -9.21 -11.74 -9.89
CA MET A 170 -10.34 -12.24 -10.68
C MET A 170 -9.96 -13.52 -11.41
N ASP A 171 -8.91 -13.44 -12.25
CA ASP A 171 -8.41 -14.56 -13.07
C ASP A 171 -6.90 -14.41 -13.32
N VAL A 172 -6.13 -14.17 -12.27
CA VAL A 172 -4.67 -13.98 -12.33
C VAL A 172 -3.97 -15.27 -12.72
N ASN A 173 -3.00 -15.18 -13.64
CA ASN A 173 -2.14 -16.29 -13.99
C ASN A 173 -1.09 -16.54 -12.90
N ARG A 174 -1.38 -17.50 -12.01
CA ARG A 174 -0.52 -17.83 -10.86
C ARG A 174 0.81 -18.48 -11.23
N ASP A 175 0.94 -19.01 -12.43
CA ASP A 175 2.19 -19.61 -12.90
C ASP A 175 3.22 -18.53 -13.22
N VAL A 176 2.77 -17.43 -13.80
CA VAL A 176 3.61 -16.27 -14.12
C VAL A 176 4.09 -15.57 -12.84
N LEU A 177 3.22 -15.45 -11.83
CA LEU A 177 3.59 -14.90 -10.52
C LEU A 177 4.85 -15.59 -9.96
N SER A 178 4.91 -16.91 -9.98
CA SER A 178 6.06 -17.66 -9.47
C SER A 178 7.32 -17.55 -10.34
N ARG A 179 7.17 -17.18 -11.62
CA ARG A 179 8.28 -16.97 -12.53
C ARG A 179 9.06 -15.70 -12.23
N TYR A 180 8.39 -14.62 -11.86
CA TYR A 180 9.03 -13.31 -11.72
C TYR A 180 9.40 -12.92 -10.28
N LEU A 181 8.76 -13.52 -9.28
CA LEU A 181 9.04 -13.22 -7.88
C LEU A 181 10.01 -14.23 -7.25
N ASN A 182 10.97 -13.70 -6.50
CA ASN A 182 11.81 -14.51 -5.63
C ASN A 182 11.04 -14.84 -4.34
N VAL A 183 10.68 -16.11 -4.17
CA VAL A 183 10.15 -16.56 -2.88
C VAL A 183 11.29 -16.66 -1.89
N SER A 184 11.28 -15.89 -0.81
CA SER A 184 12.34 -15.92 0.18
C SER A 184 12.60 -17.35 0.68
N THR A 185 13.88 -17.72 0.83
CA THR A 185 14.30 -19.04 1.34
C THR A 185 13.70 -19.38 2.71
N ALA A 186 13.41 -18.37 3.53
CA ALA A 186 12.71 -18.54 4.81
C ALA A 186 11.24 -18.97 4.60
N LYS A 187 10.54 -18.42 3.61
CA LYS A 187 9.17 -18.85 3.23
C LYS A 187 9.18 -20.23 2.58
N LEU A 188 10.22 -20.57 1.79
CA LEU A 188 10.39 -21.90 1.19
C LEU A 188 10.72 -22.97 2.24
N LYS A 189 11.63 -22.71 3.18
CA LYS A 189 12.03 -23.65 4.23
C LYS A 189 10.91 -23.97 5.20
N SER A 190 10.02 -23.02 5.49
CA SER A 190 8.92 -23.24 6.42
C SER A 190 7.69 -23.93 5.77
N LYS A 191 7.49 -23.84 4.46
CA LYS A 191 6.18 -24.14 3.84
C LYS A 191 6.19 -24.75 2.41
N GLY A 192 7.33 -24.88 1.71
CA GLY A 192 7.44 -25.43 0.34
C GLY A 192 6.88 -24.51 -0.78
N VAL A 193 7.30 -24.73 -2.04
CA VAL A 193 6.89 -23.91 -3.22
C VAL A 193 5.39 -24.05 -3.52
N ASP A 194 4.82 -25.23 -3.39
CA ASP A 194 3.39 -25.49 -3.62
C ASP A 194 2.49 -24.75 -2.62
N SER A 195 3.04 -24.37 -1.45
CA SER A 195 2.28 -23.66 -0.42
C SER A 195 1.96 -22.21 -0.75
N VAL A 196 2.68 -21.57 -1.67
CA VAL A 196 2.39 -20.17 -2.08
C VAL A 196 1.20 -20.16 -3.06
N ARG A 197 1.21 -21.10 -4.04
CA ARG A 197 0.09 -21.27 -5.00
C ARG A 197 -1.21 -21.72 -4.33
N SER A 198 -1.11 -22.60 -3.34
CA SER A 198 -2.28 -23.14 -2.64
C SER A 198 -2.97 -22.14 -1.70
N ARG A 199 -2.35 -20.99 -1.44
CA ARG A 199 -2.87 -19.97 -0.52
C ARG A 199 -3.65 -18.85 -1.18
N VAL A 200 -3.63 -18.76 -2.51
CA VAL A 200 -4.34 -17.75 -3.26
C VAL A 200 -5.42 -18.40 -4.13
N THR A 201 -6.47 -17.65 -4.42
CA THR A 201 -7.56 -18.08 -5.29
C THR A 201 -8.03 -16.92 -6.17
N ASN A 202 -8.60 -17.25 -7.32
CA ASN A 202 -9.28 -16.30 -8.19
C ASN A 202 -10.79 -16.34 -7.96
N LEU A 203 -11.49 -15.24 -8.17
CA LEU A 203 -12.95 -15.20 -8.10
C LEU A 203 -13.59 -16.10 -9.17
N THR A 204 -12.96 -16.26 -10.33
CA THR A 204 -13.43 -17.14 -11.41
C THR A 204 -13.42 -18.62 -11.03
N GLU A 205 -12.74 -19.04 -9.97
CA GLU A 205 -12.85 -20.42 -9.45
C GLU A 205 -14.22 -20.68 -8.81
N PHE A 206 -14.93 -19.62 -8.40
CA PHE A 206 -16.28 -19.70 -7.77
C PHE A 206 -17.38 -19.26 -8.74
N ARG A 207 -17.04 -18.40 -9.70
CA ARG A 207 -17.94 -17.91 -10.74
C ARG A 207 -17.20 -17.77 -12.07
N PRO A 208 -17.12 -18.85 -12.88
CA PRO A 208 -16.25 -18.94 -14.06
C PRO A 208 -16.52 -17.89 -15.15
N GLU A 209 -17.78 -17.42 -15.29
CA GLU A 209 -18.18 -16.42 -16.29
C GLU A 209 -18.03 -14.97 -15.82
N LEU A 210 -17.41 -14.74 -14.65
CA LEU A 210 -17.30 -13.42 -14.05
C LEU A 210 -16.47 -12.47 -14.94
N THR A 211 -17.05 -11.34 -15.26
CA THR A 211 -16.42 -10.29 -16.08
C THR A 211 -15.88 -9.15 -15.24
N LEU A 212 -14.90 -8.40 -15.76
CA LEU A 212 -14.37 -7.19 -15.13
C LEU A 212 -15.49 -6.19 -14.83
N LYS A 213 -16.39 -5.97 -15.80
CA LYS A 213 -17.50 -5.02 -15.66
C LYS A 213 -18.44 -5.38 -14.51
N GLU A 214 -18.75 -6.66 -14.32
CA GLU A 214 -19.59 -7.10 -13.19
C GLU A 214 -18.93 -6.85 -11.85
N VAL A 215 -17.58 -7.00 -11.75
CA VAL A 215 -16.84 -6.71 -10.52
C VAL A 215 -16.80 -5.21 -10.25
N GLU A 216 -16.56 -4.39 -11.27
CA GLU A 216 -16.60 -2.92 -11.15
C GLU A 216 -17.98 -2.44 -10.70
N ASP A 217 -19.07 -2.92 -11.35
CA ASP A 217 -20.45 -2.55 -10.99
C ASP A 217 -20.80 -2.97 -9.55
N ALA A 218 -20.38 -4.16 -9.14
CA ALA A 218 -20.57 -4.64 -7.76
C ALA A 218 -19.81 -3.77 -6.73
N LEU A 219 -18.58 -3.33 -7.07
CA LEU A 219 -17.81 -2.42 -6.22
C LEU A 219 -18.46 -1.04 -6.11
N ILE A 220 -18.94 -0.47 -7.21
CA ILE A 220 -19.62 0.82 -7.21
C ILE A 220 -20.93 0.74 -6.41
N GLN A 221 -21.72 -0.33 -6.60
CA GLN A 221 -22.93 -0.57 -5.81
C GLN A 221 -22.60 -0.71 -4.32
N ALA A 222 -21.66 -1.57 -3.96
CA ALA A 222 -21.24 -1.78 -2.58
C ALA A 222 -20.71 -0.51 -1.91
N PHE A 223 -19.98 0.31 -2.66
CA PHE A 223 -19.47 1.60 -2.20
C PHE A 223 -20.63 2.53 -1.82
N GLY A 224 -21.66 2.62 -2.66
CA GLY A 224 -22.87 3.38 -2.35
C GLY A 224 -23.63 2.83 -1.14
N GLU A 225 -23.80 1.51 -1.05
CA GLU A 225 -24.51 0.86 0.08
C GLU A 225 -23.78 1.07 1.41
N VAL A 226 -22.49 0.81 1.47
CA VAL A 226 -21.68 0.90 2.71
C VAL A 226 -21.54 2.35 3.19
N TYR A 227 -21.37 3.28 2.28
CA TYR A 227 -21.24 4.71 2.62
C TYR A 227 -22.57 5.44 2.69
N GLN A 228 -23.68 4.79 2.33
CA GLN A 228 -25.05 5.34 2.35
C GLN A 228 -25.16 6.62 1.49
N GLY A 229 -24.60 6.58 0.28
CA GLY A 229 -24.60 7.67 -0.68
C GLY A 229 -24.65 7.18 -2.11
N ALA A 230 -24.78 8.10 -3.06
CA ALA A 230 -24.73 7.80 -4.49
C ALA A 230 -23.32 8.14 -5.03
N PRO A 231 -22.50 7.15 -5.41
CA PRO A 231 -21.22 7.41 -6.04
C PRO A 231 -21.39 8.08 -7.40
N VAL A 232 -20.58 9.10 -7.68
CA VAL A 232 -20.58 9.84 -8.95
C VAL A 232 -19.30 9.53 -9.69
N GLU A 233 -19.40 9.25 -10.98
CA GLU A 233 -18.25 9.03 -11.84
C GLU A 233 -17.52 10.34 -12.11
N GLU A 234 -16.20 10.32 -11.95
CA GLU A 234 -15.31 11.43 -12.25
C GLU A 234 -14.34 11.03 -13.36
N PRO A 235 -13.95 11.96 -14.23
CA PRO A 235 -12.99 11.67 -15.29
C PRO A 235 -11.60 11.35 -14.73
N LEU A 236 -10.87 10.46 -15.43
CA LEU A 236 -9.48 10.19 -15.12
C LEU A 236 -8.64 11.47 -15.31
N PRO A 237 -7.77 11.85 -14.35
CA PRO A 237 -6.82 12.93 -14.52
C PRO A 237 -5.96 12.77 -15.77
N SER A 238 -5.83 13.86 -16.54
CA SER A 238 -5.10 13.82 -17.81
C SER A 238 -3.60 13.75 -17.59
N ILE A 239 -2.90 12.97 -18.40
CA ILE A 239 -1.43 12.96 -18.46
C ILE A 239 -0.86 14.31 -18.98
N GLU A 240 -1.68 15.15 -19.58
CA GLU A 240 -1.29 16.51 -19.99
C GLU A 240 -1.27 17.51 -18.82
N ASP A 241 -1.86 17.15 -17.67
CA ASP A 241 -1.67 17.91 -16.44
C ASP A 241 -0.19 17.82 -16.01
N PRO A 242 0.52 18.96 -15.83
CA PRO A 242 1.95 18.98 -15.52
C PRO A 242 2.31 18.19 -14.24
N ASP A 243 1.42 18.18 -13.23
CA ASP A 243 1.67 17.48 -11.99
C ASP A 243 1.52 15.95 -12.17
N VAL A 244 0.53 15.50 -12.97
CA VAL A 244 0.41 14.09 -13.34
C VAL A 244 1.60 13.66 -14.18
N ARG A 245 2.05 14.50 -15.12
CA ARG A 245 3.22 14.23 -15.97
C ARG A 245 4.49 14.08 -15.13
N ALA A 246 4.75 14.97 -14.19
CA ALA A 246 5.92 14.92 -13.33
C ALA A 246 5.94 13.62 -12.48
N LEU A 247 4.79 13.21 -11.95
CA LEU A 247 4.66 11.94 -11.23
C LEU A 247 4.87 10.75 -12.17
N TYR A 248 4.29 10.76 -13.35
CA TYR A 248 4.45 9.72 -14.35
C TYR A 248 5.91 9.51 -14.73
N ASP A 249 6.64 10.61 -15.03
CA ASP A 249 8.07 10.56 -15.37
C ASP A 249 8.91 10.01 -14.22
N ARG A 250 8.59 10.37 -12.97
CA ARG A 250 9.22 9.77 -11.77
C ARG A 250 8.95 8.26 -11.68
N TYR A 251 7.69 7.82 -11.80
CA TYR A 251 7.35 6.39 -11.70
C TYR A 251 7.99 5.52 -12.77
N ARG A 252 8.32 6.09 -13.93
CA ARG A 252 9.04 5.42 -15.01
C ARG A 252 10.55 5.40 -14.83
N SER A 253 11.10 6.29 -14.04
CA SER A 253 12.56 6.40 -13.89
C SER A 253 13.16 5.17 -13.22
N ASP A 254 14.37 4.80 -13.64
CA ASP A 254 15.13 3.72 -12.99
C ASP A 254 15.53 4.09 -11.57
N GLU A 255 15.77 5.38 -11.31
CA GLU A 255 16.06 5.90 -9.99
C GLU A 255 14.91 5.55 -9.01
N TRP A 256 13.66 5.72 -9.42
CA TRP A 256 12.51 5.35 -8.58
C TRP A 256 12.30 3.83 -8.53
N ARG A 257 12.24 3.17 -9.69
CA ARG A 257 11.91 1.73 -9.78
C ARG A 257 12.94 0.85 -9.10
N LEU A 258 14.22 1.08 -9.40
CA LEU A 258 15.32 0.30 -8.86
C LEU A 258 15.80 0.83 -7.50
N GLY A 259 15.72 2.16 -7.30
CA GLY A 259 16.23 2.81 -6.11
C GLY A 259 17.75 2.90 -6.09
N ARG A 260 18.27 3.48 -5.02
CA ARG A 260 19.71 3.67 -4.83
C ARG A 260 20.35 2.39 -4.25
N ARG A 261 21.47 1.97 -4.83
CA ARG A 261 22.40 0.99 -4.25
C ARG A 261 23.54 1.73 -3.57
N ILE A 262 24.03 1.17 -2.49
CA ILE A 262 25.25 1.64 -1.83
C ILE A 262 26.32 0.54 -1.89
N PRO A 263 27.63 0.86 -1.90
CA PRO A 263 28.65 -0.11 -1.51
C PRO A 263 28.38 -0.49 -0.05
N PHE A 264 28.61 -1.74 0.32
CA PHE A 264 28.43 -2.16 1.72
C PHE A 264 29.47 -3.18 2.13
N ASP A 265 29.89 -3.11 3.39
CA ASP A 265 30.82 -4.04 4.03
C ASP A 265 30.06 -5.02 4.94
N VAL A 266 28.89 -4.61 5.41
CA VAL A 266 28.03 -5.40 6.31
C VAL A 266 26.63 -5.50 5.71
N GLU A 267 26.10 -6.73 5.63
CA GLU A 267 24.69 -6.98 5.32
C GLU A 267 24.08 -7.86 6.42
N ILE A 268 22.93 -7.45 6.93
CA ILE A 268 22.16 -8.13 7.96
C ILE A 268 20.76 -8.40 7.42
N ASP A 269 20.37 -9.67 7.34
CA ASP A 269 19.02 -10.09 6.98
C ASP A 269 18.32 -10.64 8.22
N ASN A 270 17.14 -10.12 8.53
CA ASN A 270 16.32 -10.66 9.61
C ASN A 270 14.81 -10.50 9.32
N ARG A 271 13.99 -11.20 10.12
CA ARG A 271 12.55 -11.06 10.12
C ARG A 271 12.07 -10.64 11.50
N LEU A 272 11.44 -9.47 11.55
CA LEU A 272 10.85 -8.88 12.75
C LEU A 272 9.33 -8.99 12.70
N ASP A 273 8.66 -8.54 13.74
CA ASP A 273 7.20 -8.57 13.87
C ASP A 273 6.48 -7.66 12.85
N PHE A 274 7.12 -6.56 12.43
CA PHE A 274 6.59 -5.65 11.41
C PHE A 274 6.94 -6.06 9.96
N GLY A 275 7.90 -6.96 9.75
CA GLY A 275 8.30 -7.41 8.40
C GLY A 275 9.71 -7.98 8.34
N SER A 276 10.14 -8.36 7.14
CA SER A 276 11.54 -8.70 6.85
C SER A 276 12.34 -7.42 6.66
N ILE A 277 13.60 -7.43 7.11
CA ILE A 277 14.54 -6.33 6.89
C ILE A 277 15.84 -6.86 6.29
N THR A 278 16.46 -6.05 5.45
CA THR A 278 17.86 -6.17 5.03
C THR A 278 18.53 -4.84 5.31
N ILE A 279 19.56 -4.84 6.15
CA ILE A 279 20.33 -3.66 6.50
C ILE A 279 21.68 -3.79 5.82
N GLN A 280 22.05 -2.82 4.97
CA GLN A 280 23.37 -2.71 4.35
C GLN A 280 24.08 -1.48 4.92
N LEU A 281 25.33 -1.65 5.37
CA LEU A 281 26.14 -0.59 5.95
C LEU A 281 27.48 -0.51 5.23
N HIS A 282 27.86 0.71 4.84
CA HIS A 282 29.23 1.03 4.42
C HIS A 282 29.98 1.64 5.62
N VAL A 283 31.04 0.95 6.08
CA VAL A 283 31.76 1.29 7.31
C VAL A 283 33.22 1.57 7.00
N VAL A 284 33.67 2.78 7.28
CA VAL A 284 35.10 3.20 7.09
C VAL A 284 35.66 3.67 8.41
N GLY A 285 36.79 3.11 8.84
CA GLY A 285 37.44 3.50 10.10
C GLY A 285 36.56 3.29 11.34
N GLY A 286 35.63 2.34 11.29
CA GLY A 286 34.68 2.06 12.38
C GLY A 286 33.51 3.07 12.49
N VAL A 287 33.29 3.87 11.44
CA VAL A 287 32.17 4.83 11.33
C VAL A 287 31.29 4.47 10.14
N ILE A 288 29.98 4.46 10.36
CA ILE A 288 28.99 4.22 9.29
C ILE A 288 28.95 5.44 8.38
N GLN A 289 29.37 5.28 7.13
CA GLN A 289 29.34 6.33 6.12
C GLN A 289 28.00 6.41 5.40
N GLU A 290 27.45 5.25 5.11
CA GLU A 290 26.15 5.10 4.45
C GLU A 290 25.41 3.89 5.04
N ALA A 291 24.09 4.01 5.13
CA ALA A 291 23.19 2.93 5.46
C ALA A 291 22.10 2.80 4.39
N LYS A 292 21.67 1.58 4.11
CA LYS A 292 20.49 1.30 3.30
C LYS A 292 19.66 0.20 3.93
N ILE A 293 18.39 0.47 4.13
CA ILE A 293 17.44 -0.46 4.75
C ILE A 293 16.35 -0.81 3.78
N TYR A 294 16.20 -2.10 3.51
CA TYR A 294 15.11 -2.63 2.72
C TYR A 294 14.14 -3.38 3.64
N SER A 295 12.82 -3.25 3.35
CA SER A 295 11.79 -3.92 4.14
C SER A 295 10.51 -4.17 3.34
N ASP A 296 9.76 -5.22 3.71
CA ASP A 296 8.38 -5.48 3.32
C ASP A 296 7.37 -5.00 4.38
N SER A 297 7.79 -4.10 5.30
CA SER A 297 6.90 -3.46 6.28
C SER A 297 5.82 -2.63 5.58
N LEU A 298 4.67 -2.50 6.22
CA LEU A 298 3.62 -1.56 5.80
C LEU A 298 3.98 -0.11 6.17
N GLU A 299 4.76 0.10 7.23
CA GLU A 299 5.36 1.38 7.55
C GLU A 299 6.50 1.69 6.57
N THR A 300 6.58 2.93 6.08
CA THR A 300 7.49 3.26 4.99
C THR A 300 8.47 4.37 5.29
N ASP A 301 8.04 5.43 5.95
CA ASP A 301 8.83 6.66 6.07
C ASP A 301 9.92 6.55 7.15
N VAL A 302 9.76 5.66 8.12
CA VAL A 302 10.72 5.41 9.21
C VAL A 302 12.09 4.92 8.72
N PHE A 303 12.16 4.13 7.63
CA PHE A 303 13.43 3.53 7.20
C PHE A 303 14.43 4.55 6.63
N PRO A 304 14.05 5.48 5.75
CA PRO A 304 14.95 6.57 5.34
C PRO A 304 15.45 7.42 6.51
N GLU A 305 14.63 7.64 7.52
CA GLU A 305 15.04 8.40 8.72
C GLU A 305 16.05 7.63 9.56
N ILE A 306 15.89 6.30 9.70
CA ILE A 306 16.91 5.44 10.36
C ILE A 306 18.21 5.46 9.56
N GLU A 307 18.16 5.41 8.21
CA GLU A 307 19.36 5.48 7.36
C GLU A 307 20.17 6.76 7.66
N GLU A 308 19.51 7.92 7.75
CA GLU A 308 20.15 9.20 8.08
C GLU A 308 20.63 9.24 9.54
N LEU A 309 19.89 8.68 10.49
CA LEU A 309 20.29 8.59 11.90
C LEU A 309 21.57 7.76 12.10
N LEU A 310 21.74 6.69 11.32
CA LEU A 310 22.91 5.82 11.39
C LEU A 310 24.15 6.44 10.78
N LYS A 311 24.01 7.39 9.86
CA LYS A 311 25.11 8.03 9.15
C LYS A 311 25.98 8.87 10.09
N GLY A 312 27.29 8.61 10.08
CA GLY A 312 28.24 9.25 10.97
C GLY A 312 28.36 8.59 12.35
N ALA A 313 27.48 7.63 12.68
CA ALA A 313 27.55 6.92 13.95
C ALA A 313 28.76 5.96 14.00
N ALA A 314 29.39 5.82 15.15
CA ALA A 314 30.41 4.81 15.34
C ALA A 314 29.77 3.41 15.36
N TYR A 315 30.31 2.50 14.55
CA TYR A 315 29.86 1.09 14.47
C TYR A 315 30.30 0.32 15.70
N LYS A 316 29.70 0.65 16.84
CA LYS A 316 29.90 0.01 18.14
C LYS A 316 28.59 -0.04 18.90
N LYS A 317 28.28 -1.15 19.54
CA LYS A 317 27.04 -1.38 20.28
C LYS A 317 26.67 -0.21 21.21
N ALA A 318 27.59 0.23 22.06
CA ALA A 318 27.35 1.30 23.03
C ALA A 318 26.95 2.64 22.37
N ASN A 319 27.49 2.94 21.18
CA ASN A 319 27.17 4.17 20.46
C ASN A 319 25.82 4.08 19.74
N LEU A 320 25.51 2.94 19.13
CA LEU A 320 24.27 2.71 18.41
C LEU A 320 23.07 2.64 19.38
N SER A 321 23.23 2.00 20.56
CA SER A 321 22.18 1.96 21.59
C SER A 321 21.90 3.32 22.24
N GLY A 322 22.76 4.31 22.05
CA GLY A 322 22.61 5.67 22.57
C GLY A 322 22.08 6.69 21.57
N LEU A 323 21.66 6.26 20.37
CA LEU A 323 21.08 7.15 19.37
C LEU A 323 19.73 7.72 19.87
N ASP A 324 19.49 9.00 19.58
CA ASP A 324 18.26 9.66 19.99
C ASP A 324 17.09 9.28 19.06
N LEU A 325 16.12 8.55 19.61
CA LEU A 325 14.93 8.12 18.88
C LEU A 325 13.75 9.10 19.00
N ASN A 326 13.87 10.19 19.78
CA ASN A 326 12.78 11.15 19.94
C ASN A 326 12.51 11.97 18.66
N GLN A 327 13.36 11.87 17.66
CA GLN A 327 13.14 12.52 16.36
C GLN A 327 12.01 11.87 15.53
N PHE A 328 11.65 10.61 15.81
CA PHE A 328 10.55 9.93 15.13
C PHE A 328 9.20 10.40 15.68
N GLU A 329 8.24 10.66 14.80
CA GLU A 329 6.98 11.32 15.16
C GLU A 329 6.07 10.47 16.04
N THR A 330 6.09 9.14 15.87
CA THR A 330 5.18 8.23 16.57
C THR A 330 5.90 7.22 17.45
N GLU A 331 5.23 6.71 18.48
CA GLU A 331 5.75 5.62 19.32
C GLU A 331 6.00 4.34 18.51
N GLU A 332 5.22 4.10 17.45
CA GLU A 332 5.40 2.95 16.56
C GLU A 332 6.69 3.07 15.76
N GLU A 333 6.98 4.23 15.17
CA GLU A 333 8.24 4.50 14.46
C GLU A 333 9.44 4.39 15.38
N GLN A 334 9.36 4.93 16.60
CA GLN A 334 10.40 4.79 17.62
C GLN A 334 10.68 3.32 17.95
N ALA A 335 9.61 2.51 18.10
CA ALA A 335 9.74 1.08 18.36
C ALA A 335 10.36 0.32 17.18
N ILE A 336 10.01 0.67 15.94
CA ILE A 336 10.63 0.10 14.74
C ILE A 336 12.11 0.48 14.67
N ALA A 337 12.44 1.75 14.88
CA ALA A 337 13.82 2.23 14.86
C ALA A 337 14.70 1.52 15.91
N ALA A 338 14.19 1.38 17.14
CA ALA A 338 14.88 0.66 18.19
C ALA A 338 15.18 -0.80 17.80
N LYS A 339 14.17 -1.52 17.26
CA LYS A 339 14.33 -2.91 16.81
C LYS A 339 15.30 -3.05 15.65
N VAL A 340 15.31 -2.10 14.71
CA VAL A 340 16.26 -2.10 13.58
C VAL A 340 17.69 -1.88 14.08
N ILE A 341 17.89 -0.90 14.97
CA ILE A 341 19.21 -0.60 15.55
C ILE A 341 19.74 -1.79 16.37
N GLU A 342 18.87 -2.48 17.09
CA GLU A 342 19.24 -3.70 17.85
C GLU A 342 19.80 -4.80 16.94
N GLN A 343 19.39 -4.88 15.66
CA GLN A 343 19.93 -5.87 14.72
C GLN A 343 21.38 -5.56 14.31
N ILE A 344 21.83 -4.34 14.47
CA ILE A 344 23.20 -3.90 14.08
C ILE A 344 24.20 -4.14 15.22
N THR A 345 23.70 -4.37 16.42
CA THR A 345 24.50 -4.49 17.67
C THR A 345 24.57 -5.92 18.16
#